data_da2fa932d93e4ea52afcf7dd8e08d73f
#
_entry.id   da2fa932d93e4ea52afcf7dd8e08d73f
#
_cell.length_a   1.000
_cell.length_b   1.000
_cell.length_c   1.000
_cell.angle_alpha   90.00
_cell.angle_beta   90.00
_cell.angle_gamma   90.00
#
_symmetry.space_group_name_H-M   'P 1'
#
loop_
_entity.id
_entity.type
_entity.pdbx_description
1 polymer ?
#
loop_
_entity_poly.entity_id
_entity_poly.type
_entity_poly.pdbx_seq_one_letter_code
_entity_poly.pdbx_strand_id
1 'polypeptide(L)'
;MANYSFTVRAEWDHEAELWYVADSDIPGLAAEAPTTEALLVKLRILIPELVELNRHLISVNIDPYLQIHLMSERIEQMIWY
;
A
#
# COMPACT_ATOMS: atom_id res chain seq x y z
N MET A 1 23.80 -0.56 5.34
CA MET A 1 22.93 0.58 5.29
C MET A 1 21.48 0.17 5.28
N ALA A 2 20.72 0.67 6.22
CA ALA A 2 19.31 0.26 6.34
C ALA A 2 18.44 1.10 5.41
N ASN A 3 17.76 0.44 4.48
CA ASN A 3 16.73 1.08 3.69
C ASN A 3 15.45 1.08 4.50
N TYR A 4 14.69 2.14 4.37
CA TYR A 4 13.39 2.19 5.02
C TYR A 4 12.42 1.31 4.25
N SER A 5 11.75 0.44 4.96
CA SER A 5 10.81 -0.50 4.37
C SER A 5 9.45 -0.33 5.02
N PHE A 6 8.43 -0.19 4.21
CA PHE A 6 7.05 -0.09 4.66
C PHE A 6 6.24 -1.25 4.12
N THR A 7 5.27 -1.69 4.87
CA THR A 7 4.35 -2.73 4.44
C THR A 7 2.98 -2.12 4.17
N VAL A 8 2.42 -2.45 3.02
CA VAL A 8 1.07 -2.05 2.64
C VAL A 8 0.32 -3.33 2.33
N ARG A 9 -0.81 -3.54 3.01
CA ARG A 9 -1.65 -4.69 2.75
C ARG A 9 -2.92 -4.26 2.04
N ALA A 10 -3.16 -4.83 0.87
CA ALA A 10 -4.33 -4.56 0.06
C ALA A 10 -5.27 -5.75 0.10
N GLU A 11 -6.57 -5.47 0.12
CA GLU A 11 -7.61 -6.49 0.08
C GLU A 11 -8.59 -6.19 -1.04
N TRP A 12 -9.24 -7.23 -1.52
CA TRP A 12 -10.23 -7.13 -2.57
C TRP A 12 -11.60 -6.93 -1.96
N ASP A 13 -12.33 -5.93 -2.45
CA ASP A 13 -13.71 -5.67 -2.09
C ASP A 13 -14.61 -6.21 -3.20
N HIS A 14 -15.35 -7.27 -2.91
CA HIS A 14 -16.23 -7.92 -3.89
C HIS A 14 -17.39 -7.06 -4.34
N GLU A 15 -17.88 -6.20 -3.48
CA GLU A 15 -19.01 -5.33 -3.83
C GLU A 15 -18.57 -4.20 -4.75
N ALA A 16 -17.48 -3.54 -4.40
CA ALA A 16 -16.98 -2.41 -5.16
C ALA A 16 -16.14 -2.83 -6.36
N GLU A 17 -15.69 -4.09 -6.38
CA GLU A 17 -14.76 -4.61 -7.39
C GLU A 17 -13.48 -3.79 -7.46
N LEU A 18 -12.92 -3.56 -6.27
CA LEU A 18 -11.72 -2.75 -6.11
C LEU A 18 -10.77 -3.41 -5.13
N TRP A 19 -9.48 -3.12 -5.33
CA TRP A 19 -8.46 -3.35 -4.33
C TRP A 19 -8.33 -2.09 -3.49
N TYR A 20 -8.24 -2.23 -2.18
CA TYR A 20 -8.08 -1.10 -1.29
C TYR A 20 -7.00 -1.38 -0.25
N VAL A 21 -6.41 -0.31 0.26
CA VAL A 21 -5.42 -0.44 1.33
C VAL A 21 -6.16 -0.72 2.63
N ALA A 22 -6.00 -1.95 3.13
CA ALA A 22 -6.64 -2.38 4.37
C ALA A 22 -5.80 -2.04 5.59
N ASP A 23 -4.47 -2.02 5.43
CA ASP A 23 -3.55 -1.73 6.52
C ASP A 23 -2.21 -1.28 5.96
N SER A 24 -1.51 -0.41 6.66
CA SER A 24 -0.18 0.00 6.27
C SER A 24 0.59 0.62 7.44
N ASP A 25 1.91 0.65 7.31
CA ASP A 25 2.79 1.32 8.26
C ASP A 25 2.82 2.83 8.04
N ILE A 26 2.23 3.31 6.96
CA ILE A 26 2.31 4.71 6.58
C ILE A 26 1.08 5.43 7.09
N PRO A 27 1.24 6.40 8.01
CA PRO A 27 0.09 7.12 8.54
C PRO A 27 -0.71 7.83 7.46
N GLY A 28 -2.02 7.64 7.49
CA GLY A 28 -2.93 8.34 6.60
C GLY A 28 -3.04 7.77 5.19
N LEU A 29 -2.39 6.64 4.90
CA LEU A 29 -2.47 6.07 3.56
C LEU A 29 -3.84 5.46 3.32
N ALA A 30 -4.53 5.99 2.30
CA ALA A 30 -5.80 5.47 1.82
C ALA A 30 -5.79 5.51 0.30
N ALA A 31 -6.12 4.40 -0.33
CA ALA A 31 -6.15 4.32 -1.79
C ALA A 31 -6.97 3.11 -2.22
N GLU A 32 -7.51 3.17 -3.41
CA GLU A 32 -8.24 2.07 -4.02
C GLU A 32 -8.08 2.11 -5.53
N ALA A 33 -8.18 0.97 -6.16
CA ALA A 33 -8.05 0.86 -7.61
C ALA A 33 -8.62 -0.47 -8.08
N PRO A 34 -9.03 -0.57 -9.35
CA PRO A 34 -9.63 -1.82 -9.86
C PRO A 34 -8.65 -2.97 -10.01
N THR A 35 -7.36 -2.68 -10.07
CA THR A 35 -6.31 -3.71 -10.17
C THR A 35 -5.19 -3.40 -9.20
N THR A 36 -4.40 -4.40 -8.87
CA THR A 36 -3.22 -4.20 -8.03
C THR A 36 -2.19 -3.32 -8.73
N GLU A 37 -2.07 -3.43 -10.04
CA GLU A 37 -1.15 -2.59 -10.80
C GLU A 37 -1.57 -1.12 -10.77
N ALA A 38 -2.87 -0.85 -10.93
CA ALA A 38 -3.39 0.51 -10.84
C ALA A 38 -3.24 1.07 -9.44
N LEU A 39 -3.40 0.22 -8.43
CA LEU A 39 -3.18 0.62 -7.04
C LEU A 39 -1.72 1.02 -6.84
N LEU A 40 -0.79 0.24 -7.38
CA LEU A 40 0.62 0.53 -7.27
C LEU A 40 0.99 1.87 -7.89
N VAL A 41 0.37 2.21 -9.02
CA VAL A 41 0.57 3.52 -9.66
C VAL A 41 0.18 4.65 -8.70
N LYS A 42 -0.96 4.50 -8.03
CA LYS A 42 -1.40 5.50 -7.03
C LYS A 42 -0.44 5.57 -5.84
N LEU A 43 0.03 4.42 -5.37
CA LEU A 43 0.94 4.38 -4.23
C LEU A 43 2.27 5.06 -4.54
N ARG A 44 2.76 4.97 -5.76
CA ARG A 44 3.99 5.65 -6.16
C ARG A 44 3.90 7.16 -6.05
N ILE A 45 2.70 7.70 -6.11
CA ILE A 45 2.46 9.13 -5.96
C ILE A 45 2.18 9.48 -4.49
N LEU A 46 1.31 8.70 -3.86
CA LEU A 46 0.83 9.02 -2.50
C LEU A 46 1.87 8.78 -1.42
N ILE A 47 2.63 7.70 -1.52
CA ILE A 47 3.57 7.33 -0.47
C ILE A 47 4.67 8.37 -0.26
N PRO A 48 5.36 8.85 -1.31
CA PRO A 48 6.35 9.90 -1.10
C PRO A 48 5.78 11.15 -0.45
N GLU A 49 4.56 11.54 -0.83
CA GLU A 49 3.90 12.71 -0.23
C GLU A 49 3.61 12.50 1.24
N LEU A 50 3.08 11.34 1.61
CA LEU A 50 2.75 11.03 2.99
C LEU A 50 3.98 10.88 3.86
N VAL A 51 5.04 10.29 3.34
CA VAL A 51 6.30 10.17 4.07
C VAL A 51 6.86 11.56 4.36
N GLU A 52 6.80 12.48 3.39
CA GLU A 52 7.26 13.83 3.60
C GLU A 52 6.42 14.56 4.64
N LEU A 53 5.09 14.43 4.56
CA LEU A 53 4.18 15.06 5.52
C LEU A 53 4.35 14.52 6.93
N ASN A 54 4.75 13.27 7.07
CA ASN A 54 4.86 12.60 8.36
C ASN A 54 6.31 12.39 8.81
N ARG A 55 7.24 13.16 8.29
CA ARG A 55 8.67 12.99 8.63
C ARG A 55 8.94 13.03 10.11
N HIS A 56 8.19 13.84 10.83
CA HIS A 56 8.36 13.96 12.29
C HIS A 56 7.86 12.72 13.03
N LEU A 57 7.02 11.90 12.42
CA LEU A 57 6.52 10.67 13.00
C LEU A 57 7.29 9.44 12.48
N ILE A 58 7.95 9.59 11.35
CA ILE A 58 8.68 8.51 10.71
C ILE A 58 10.16 8.88 10.70
N SER A 59 10.99 8.08 11.37
CA SER A 59 12.44 8.31 11.37
C SER A 59 13.02 7.87 10.04
N VAL A 60 12.88 8.71 9.02
CA VAL A 60 13.36 8.38 7.69
C VAL A 60 14.77 8.91 7.51
N ASN A 61 15.66 8.08 7.01
CA ASN A 61 17.00 8.49 6.63
C ASN A 61 16.95 9.31 5.34
N ILE A 62 18.06 9.96 5.03
CA ILE A 62 18.16 10.81 3.84
C ILE A 62 18.19 9.98 2.55
N ASP A 63 18.16 8.67 2.67
CA ASP A 63 18.15 7.80 1.52
C ASP A 63 16.90 8.08 0.68
N PRO A 64 17.05 8.42 -0.61
CA PRO A 64 15.90 8.71 -1.47
C PRO A 64 15.09 7.48 -1.86
N TYR A 65 15.58 6.29 -1.52
CA TYR A 65 14.91 5.05 -1.91
C TYR A 65 14.10 4.49 -0.75
N LEU A 66 12.82 4.26 -1.01
CA LEU A 66 11.92 3.61 -0.08
C LEU A 66 11.57 2.25 -0.65
N GLN A 67 11.57 1.25 0.21
CA GLN A 67 11.14 -0.09 -0.17
C GLN A 67 9.74 -0.32 0.33
N ILE A 68 8.84 -0.69 -0.57
CA ILE A 68 7.44 -0.94 -0.24
C ILE A 68 7.15 -2.42 -0.46
N HIS A 69 6.69 -3.07 0.59
CA HIS A 69 6.16 -4.43 0.49
C HIS A 69 4.67 -4.35 0.30
N LEU A 70 4.22 -4.57 -0.92
CA LEU A 70 2.79 -4.61 -1.20
C LEU A 70 2.33 -6.06 -1.14
N MET A 71 1.47 -6.35 -0.16
CA MET A 71 0.86 -7.67 -0.02
C MET A 71 -0.59 -7.56 -0.42
N SER A 72 -1.03 -8.44 -1.29
CA SER A 72 -2.43 -8.45 -1.74
C SER A 72 -3.07 -9.78 -1.37
N GLU A 73 -4.29 -9.69 -0.87
CA GLU A 73 -5.04 -10.87 -0.44
C GLU A 73 -6.44 -10.82 -1.03
N ARG A 74 -6.83 -11.93 -1.64
CA ARG A 74 -8.16 -12.06 -2.22
C ARG A 74 -8.71 -13.43 -1.91
N ILE A 75 -9.90 -13.47 -1.30
CA ILE A 75 -10.55 -14.71 -0.95
C ILE A 75 -11.68 -14.95 -1.94
N GLU A 76 -11.69 -16.13 -2.55
CA GLU A 76 -12.68 -16.53 -3.53
C GLU A 76 -13.37 -17.80 -3.08
N GLN A 77 -14.67 -17.88 -3.29
CA GLN A 77 -15.42 -19.10 -3.05
C GLN A 77 -15.65 -19.80 -4.38
N MET A 78 -15.37 -21.09 -4.42
CA MET A 78 -15.52 -21.89 -5.63
C MET A 78 -16.32 -23.13 -5.32
N ILE A 79 -17.13 -23.54 -6.28
CA ILE A 79 -17.86 -24.81 -6.22
C ILE A 79 -16.92 -25.91 -6.71
N TRP A 80 -16.81 -26.98 -5.94
CA TRP A 80 -15.76 -27.96 -6.19
C TRP A 80 -16.26 -29.31 -6.70
N TYR A 81 -17.51 -29.53 -6.93
CA TYR A 81 -18.01 -30.81 -7.43
C TYR A 81 -18.08 -30.92 -8.94
#